data_76f9edd378c79653f27c80e1f5fdfac2
#
_entry.id   76f9edd378c79653f27c80e1f5fdfac2
#
_cell.length_a   1.000
_cell.length_b   1.000
_cell.length_c   1.000
_cell.angle_alpha   90.00
_cell.angle_beta   90.00
_cell.angle_gamma   90.00
#
_symmetry.space_group_name_H-M   'P 1'
#
loop_
_entity.id
_entity.type
_entity.pdbx_description
1 polymer ?
#
loop_
_entity_poly.entity_id
_entity_poly.type
_entity_poly.pdbx_seq_one_letter_code
_entity_poly.pdbx_strand_id
1 'polypeptide(L)'
;MQHILVLGGGAAGLAAALAAAQTAKGSARITVLDRNAKVGKKLLATGNGRCNLDNRDISPERYFTSSPKALRRLLDAVNEAAPLAWFEGLGLYPRTDEAGRVYPYSNQAADVLALLEHHLAALGVELRTGCTVRSLSQSRGGYDLQFETEAGRESLRADAVICAMGGEAGPQFGTDGFGTRFAAQCGGRMAPLYPCLLYTSDAADEGLG
;
A
#
# COMPACT_ATOMS: atom_id res chain seq x y z
N MET A 1 1.98 -26.45 0.35
CA MET A 1 2.25 -25.16 -0.32
C MET A 1 1.88 -24.09 0.69
N GLN A 2 2.76 -23.15 0.98
CA GLN A 2 2.48 -22.05 1.89
C GLN A 2 1.37 -21.14 1.33
N HIS A 3 0.55 -20.60 2.23
CA HIS A 3 -0.47 -19.61 1.88
C HIS A 3 -0.12 -18.26 2.52
N ILE A 4 0.07 -17.24 1.69
CA ILE A 4 0.36 -15.87 2.11
C ILE A 4 -0.87 -15.02 1.82
N LEU A 5 -1.44 -14.40 2.85
CA LEU A 5 -2.50 -13.42 2.70
C LEU A 5 -1.94 -12.01 2.71
N VAL A 6 -2.39 -11.18 1.77
CA VAL A 6 -2.13 -9.75 1.73
C VAL A 6 -3.44 -9.04 2.02
N LEU A 7 -3.51 -8.30 3.10
CA LEU A 7 -4.71 -7.56 3.51
C LEU A 7 -4.60 -6.11 3.04
N GLY A 8 -5.46 -5.75 2.10
CA GLY A 8 -5.51 -4.46 1.42
C GLY A 8 -4.93 -4.50 0.01
N GLY A 9 -5.76 -4.22 -0.99
CA GLY A 9 -5.43 -4.12 -2.42
C GLY A 9 -5.06 -2.70 -2.85
N GLY A 10 -4.45 -1.90 -1.97
CA GLY A 10 -3.86 -0.60 -2.30
C GLY A 10 -2.45 -0.76 -2.92
N ALA A 11 -1.77 0.36 -3.20
CA ALA A 11 -0.43 0.35 -3.81
C ALA A 11 0.55 -0.56 -3.07
N ALA A 12 0.62 -0.45 -1.73
CA ALA A 12 1.51 -1.26 -0.90
C ALA A 12 1.17 -2.76 -0.96
N GLY A 13 -0.14 -3.11 -0.93
CA GLY A 13 -0.57 -4.50 -0.97
C GLY A 13 -0.35 -5.15 -2.33
N LEU A 14 -0.64 -4.45 -3.42
CA LEU A 14 -0.39 -4.96 -4.77
C LEU A 14 1.10 -5.16 -5.02
N ALA A 15 1.95 -4.20 -4.61
CA ALA A 15 3.41 -4.34 -4.72
C ALA A 15 3.94 -5.50 -3.85
N ALA A 16 3.44 -5.62 -2.60
CA ALA A 16 3.84 -6.71 -1.71
C ALA A 16 3.42 -8.09 -2.23
N ALA A 17 2.20 -8.21 -2.77
CA ALA A 17 1.72 -9.45 -3.38
C ALA A 17 2.54 -9.85 -4.60
N LEU A 18 2.90 -8.87 -5.44
CA LEU A 18 3.73 -9.10 -6.61
C LEU A 18 5.14 -9.56 -6.22
N ALA A 19 5.77 -8.85 -5.26
CA ALA A 19 7.09 -9.23 -4.74
C ALA A 19 7.08 -10.62 -4.09
N ALA A 20 6.03 -10.94 -3.32
CA ALA A 20 5.86 -12.26 -2.73
C ALA A 20 5.73 -13.35 -3.79
N ALA A 21 4.94 -13.12 -4.84
CA ALA A 21 4.75 -14.08 -5.92
C ALA A 21 6.03 -14.31 -6.72
N GLN A 22 6.76 -13.23 -7.05
CA GLN A 22 8.05 -13.29 -7.73
C GLN A 22 9.10 -14.07 -6.90
N THR A 23 9.13 -13.84 -5.59
CA THR A 23 10.05 -14.53 -4.67
C THR A 23 9.68 -16.00 -4.49
N ALA A 24 8.41 -16.30 -4.34
CA ALA A 24 7.91 -17.66 -4.11
C ALA A 24 8.07 -18.57 -5.34
N LYS A 25 8.13 -18.02 -6.55
CA LYS A 25 8.30 -18.79 -7.79
C LYS A 25 7.37 -20.02 -7.88
N GLY A 26 6.11 -19.86 -7.47
CA GLY A 26 5.11 -20.92 -7.45
C GLY A 26 5.12 -21.84 -6.22
N SER A 27 6.02 -21.63 -5.26
CA SER A 27 6.05 -22.43 -4.01
C SER A 27 5.03 -21.98 -2.96
N ALA A 28 4.39 -20.81 -3.14
CA ALA A 28 3.35 -20.31 -2.26
C ALA A 28 2.11 -19.86 -3.06
N ARG A 29 0.93 -20.03 -2.46
CA ARG A 29 -0.31 -19.39 -2.90
C ARG A 29 -0.38 -18.00 -2.30
N ILE A 30 -0.68 -16.98 -3.10
CA ILE A 30 -0.82 -15.61 -2.68
C ILE A 30 -2.25 -15.15 -2.93
N THR A 31 -2.92 -14.66 -1.89
CA THR A 31 -4.28 -14.11 -1.98
C THR A 31 -4.29 -12.70 -1.42
N VAL A 32 -4.78 -11.74 -2.19
CA VAL A 32 -5.03 -10.36 -1.75
C VAL A 32 -6.50 -10.22 -1.41
N LEU A 33 -6.81 -9.67 -0.24
CA LEU A 33 -8.17 -9.33 0.17
C LEU A 33 -8.33 -7.82 0.24
N ASP A 34 -9.32 -7.26 -0.44
CA ASP A 34 -9.69 -5.84 -0.32
C ASP A 34 -11.17 -5.67 -0.01
N ARG A 35 -11.51 -4.71 0.84
CA ARG A 35 -12.89 -4.40 1.20
C ARG A 35 -13.67 -3.68 0.10
N ASN A 36 -12.98 -2.95 -0.76
CA ASN A 36 -13.61 -2.26 -1.88
C ASN A 36 -13.99 -3.27 -2.98
N ALA A 37 -14.93 -2.88 -3.83
CA ALA A 37 -15.31 -3.68 -5.00
C ALA A 37 -14.21 -3.74 -6.09
N LYS A 38 -13.21 -2.85 -6.01
CA LYS A 38 -12.03 -2.81 -6.89
C LYS A 38 -10.80 -2.48 -6.08
N VAL A 39 -9.67 -3.08 -6.42
CA VAL A 39 -8.36 -2.74 -5.86
C VAL A 39 -7.86 -1.37 -6.35
N GLY A 40 -6.84 -0.83 -5.71
CA GLY A 40 -6.16 0.38 -6.19
C GLY A 40 -6.93 1.69 -5.99
N LYS A 41 -8.06 1.71 -5.27
CA LYS A 41 -8.93 2.89 -5.15
C LYS A 41 -8.18 4.18 -4.75
N LYS A 42 -7.29 4.10 -3.76
CA LYS A 42 -6.47 5.26 -3.34
C LYS A 42 -5.35 5.54 -4.35
N LEU A 43 -4.73 4.53 -4.96
CA LEU A 43 -3.72 4.69 -6.00
C LEU A 43 -4.27 5.52 -7.16
N LEU A 44 -5.49 5.21 -7.62
CA LEU A 44 -6.16 5.94 -8.71
C LEU A 44 -6.38 7.42 -8.41
N ALA A 45 -6.47 7.82 -7.13
CA ALA A 45 -6.64 9.21 -6.73
C ALA A 45 -5.31 9.97 -6.54
N THR A 46 -4.18 9.26 -6.45
CA THR A 46 -2.88 9.89 -6.20
C THR A 46 -2.43 10.75 -7.38
N GLY A 47 -1.67 11.82 -7.07
CA GLY A 47 -1.16 12.74 -8.10
C GLY A 47 -2.28 13.38 -8.95
N ASN A 48 -3.47 13.55 -8.38
CA ASN A 48 -4.65 14.03 -9.09
C ASN A 48 -5.03 13.13 -10.30
N GLY A 49 -5.06 11.82 -10.06
CA GLY A 49 -5.37 10.80 -11.08
C GLY A 49 -4.20 10.39 -11.98
N ARG A 50 -3.00 10.94 -11.72
CA ARG A 50 -1.79 10.66 -12.53
C ARG A 50 -0.83 9.64 -11.92
N CYS A 51 -1.01 9.28 -10.64
CA CYS A 51 -0.11 8.43 -9.85
C CYS A 51 1.31 9.01 -9.74
N ASN A 52 1.53 9.91 -8.78
CA ASN A 52 2.89 10.36 -8.46
C ASN A 52 3.69 9.18 -7.89
N LEU A 53 4.68 8.70 -8.65
CA LEU A 53 5.50 7.53 -8.33
C LEU A 53 6.68 7.89 -7.43
N ASP A 54 7.28 9.08 -7.66
CA ASP A 54 8.52 9.47 -7.01
C ASP A 54 8.76 10.98 -7.12
N ASN A 55 9.84 11.47 -6.51
CA ASN A 55 10.35 12.82 -6.69
C ASN A 55 11.88 12.78 -6.81
N ARG A 56 12.44 13.57 -7.72
CA ARG A 56 13.90 13.68 -7.90
C ARG A 56 14.59 14.45 -6.76
N ASP A 57 13.82 15.24 -6.01
CA ASP A 57 14.31 16.02 -4.86
C ASP A 57 13.87 15.35 -3.55
N ILE A 58 14.28 14.09 -3.34
CA ILE A 58 14.10 13.37 -2.09
C ILE A 58 15.36 13.57 -1.25
N SER A 59 15.25 14.44 -0.23
CA SER A 59 16.33 14.66 0.74
C SER A 59 15.78 14.74 2.16
N PRO A 60 16.56 14.42 3.21
CA PRO A 60 16.10 14.47 4.59
C PRO A 60 15.54 15.84 5.01
N GLU A 61 16.04 16.92 4.39
CA GLU A 61 15.65 18.31 4.67
C GLU A 61 14.22 18.64 4.21
N ARG A 62 13.63 17.79 3.36
CA ARG A 62 12.25 17.91 2.88
C ARG A 62 11.21 17.28 3.82
N TYR A 63 11.67 16.68 4.93
CA TYR A 63 10.80 15.96 5.86
C TYR A 63 10.84 16.55 7.25
N PHE A 64 9.67 16.73 7.86
CA PHE A 64 9.54 17.09 9.25
C PHE A 64 9.45 15.83 10.11
N THR A 65 10.37 15.65 11.05
CA THR A 65 10.40 14.47 11.93
C THR A 65 11.05 14.77 13.27
N SER A 66 10.54 14.15 14.31
CA SER A 66 11.20 14.09 15.62
C SER A 66 12.32 13.02 15.68
N SER A 67 12.50 12.22 14.63
CA SER A 67 13.44 11.11 14.58
C SER A 67 14.31 11.12 13.31
N PRO A 68 15.27 12.07 13.17
CA PRO A 68 16.09 12.22 11.96
C PRO A 68 16.88 10.95 11.58
N LYS A 69 17.33 10.18 12.59
CA LYS A 69 18.05 8.92 12.36
C LYS A 69 17.15 7.85 11.73
N ALA A 70 15.89 7.77 12.17
CA ALA A 70 14.93 6.82 11.58
C ALA A 70 14.57 7.22 10.15
N LEU A 71 14.39 8.52 9.90
CA LEU A 71 14.14 9.05 8.55
C LEU A 71 15.27 8.69 7.59
N ARG A 72 16.53 8.95 7.96
CA ARG A 72 17.69 8.61 7.09
C ARG A 72 17.71 7.13 6.75
N ARG A 73 17.57 6.25 7.74
CA ARG A 73 17.51 4.80 7.49
C ARG A 73 16.37 4.40 6.53
N LEU A 74 15.21 5.05 6.66
CA LEU A 74 14.07 4.81 5.77
C LEU A 74 14.39 5.25 4.35
N LEU A 75 14.95 6.45 4.17
CA LEU A 75 15.31 6.97 2.85
C LEU A 75 16.40 6.13 2.18
N ASP A 76 17.41 5.69 2.95
CA ASP A 76 18.45 4.78 2.46
C ASP A 76 17.83 3.46 1.96
N ALA A 77 16.94 2.86 2.74
CA ALA A 77 16.25 1.63 2.36
C ALA A 77 15.35 1.80 1.12
N VAL A 78 14.68 2.95 0.97
CA VAL A 78 13.88 3.27 -0.22
C VAL A 78 14.79 3.44 -1.44
N ASN A 79 15.93 4.11 -1.31
CA ASN A 79 16.90 4.28 -2.38
C ASN A 79 17.51 2.94 -2.82
N GLU A 80 17.84 2.05 -1.87
CA GLU A 80 18.32 0.70 -2.16
C GLU A 80 17.27 -0.16 -2.88
N ALA A 81 16.00 -0.02 -2.50
CA ALA A 81 14.90 -0.74 -3.15
C ALA A 81 14.63 -0.29 -4.59
N ALA A 82 15.15 0.89 -4.97
CA ALA A 82 15.05 1.47 -6.30
C ALA A 82 13.65 1.33 -6.94
N PRO A 83 12.59 1.92 -6.31
CA PRO A 83 11.20 1.67 -6.72
C PRO A 83 10.92 2.02 -8.18
N LEU A 84 11.57 3.05 -8.74
CA LEU A 84 11.40 3.38 -10.16
C LEU A 84 11.98 2.29 -11.07
N ALA A 85 13.17 1.76 -10.77
CA ALA A 85 13.76 0.67 -11.54
C ALA A 85 12.90 -0.60 -11.46
N TRP A 86 12.25 -0.84 -10.31
CA TRP A 86 11.29 -1.94 -10.17
C TRP A 86 10.09 -1.75 -11.10
N PHE A 87 9.49 -0.56 -11.16
CA PHE A 87 8.39 -0.26 -12.08
C PHE A 87 8.83 -0.33 -13.56
N GLU A 88 10.03 0.15 -13.89
CA GLU A 88 10.61 0.04 -15.24
C GLU A 88 10.78 -1.43 -15.64
N GLY A 89 11.22 -2.28 -14.70
CA GLY A 89 11.30 -3.72 -14.89
C GLY A 89 9.95 -4.41 -15.13
N LEU A 90 8.85 -3.81 -14.70
CA LEU A 90 7.49 -4.23 -15.02
C LEU A 90 7.00 -3.71 -16.39
N GLY A 91 7.76 -2.84 -17.06
CA GLY A 91 7.38 -2.22 -18.33
C GLY A 91 6.73 -0.84 -18.20
N LEU A 92 6.81 -0.20 -17.03
CA LEU A 92 6.34 1.17 -16.87
C LEU A 92 7.43 2.14 -17.37
N TYR A 93 7.02 3.12 -18.18
CA TYR A 93 7.90 4.22 -18.60
C TYR A 93 7.60 5.46 -17.76
N PRO A 94 8.55 5.91 -16.88
CA PRO A 94 8.34 7.12 -16.09
C PRO A 94 8.69 8.39 -16.87
N ARG A 95 8.08 9.50 -16.48
CA ARG A 95 8.45 10.85 -16.90
C ARG A 95 8.57 11.77 -15.67
N THR A 96 9.52 12.69 -15.72
CA THR A 96 9.73 13.70 -14.67
C THR A 96 9.18 15.03 -15.16
N ASP A 97 8.40 15.74 -14.33
CA ASP A 97 7.97 17.10 -14.61
C ASP A 97 8.99 18.15 -14.14
N GLU A 98 8.75 19.43 -14.44
CA GLU A 98 9.64 20.55 -14.09
C GLU A 98 9.86 20.72 -12.58
N ALA A 99 8.91 20.25 -11.75
CA ALA A 99 9.01 20.27 -10.30
C ALA A 99 9.69 19.01 -9.72
N GLY A 100 10.29 18.16 -10.56
CA GLY A 100 10.97 16.93 -10.15
C GLY A 100 10.06 15.76 -9.81
N ARG A 101 8.73 15.90 -9.94
CA ARG A 101 7.78 14.83 -9.66
C ARG A 101 7.78 13.81 -10.78
N VAL A 102 7.74 12.53 -10.43
CA VAL A 102 7.79 11.42 -11.38
C VAL A 102 6.42 10.79 -11.53
N TYR A 103 5.96 10.68 -12.76
CA TYR A 103 4.67 10.09 -13.12
C TYR A 103 4.85 9.00 -14.19
N PRO A 104 3.87 8.10 -14.39
CA PRO A 104 3.86 7.27 -15.60
C PRO A 104 3.82 8.17 -16.85
N TYR A 105 4.42 7.73 -17.94
CA TYR A 105 4.48 8.52 -19.18
C TYR A 105 3.09 8.91 -19.69
N SER A 106 2.11 8.01 -19.53
CA SER A 106 0.71 8.25 -19.88
C SER A 106 0.01 9.32 -19.02
N ASN A 107 0.58 9.69 -17.85
CA ASN A 107 -0.08 10.53 -16.84
C ASN A 107 -1.42 9.97 -16.33
N GLN A 108 -1.60 8.65 -16.33
CA GLN A 108 -2.82 7.99 -15.88
C GLN A 108 -2.53 6.96 -14.80
N ALA A 109 -3.11 7.14 -13.61
CA ALA A 109 -2.99 6.18 -12.51
C ALA A 109 -3.62 4.83 -12.87
N ALA A 110 -4.60 4.82 -13.79
CA ALA A 110 -5.24 3.60 -14.26
C ALA A 110 -4.26 2.66 -14.95
N ASP A 111 -3.30 3.20 -15.71
CA ASP A 111 -2.30 2.36 -16.41
C ASP A 111 -1.32 1.71 -15.44
N VAL A 112 -0.96 2.42 -14.36
CA VAL A 112 -0.13 1.83 -13.28
C VAL A 112 -0.88 0.70 -12.59
N LEU A 113 -2.17 0.88 -12.31
CA LEU A 113 -3.00 -0.16 -11.71
C LEU A 113 -3.14 -1.36 -12.66
N ALA A 114 -3.47 -1.14 -13.91
CA ALA A 114 -3.61 -2.19 -14.93
C ALA A 114 -2.31 -3.00 -15.10
N LEU A 115 -1.15 -2.33 -15.06
CA LEU A 115 0.16 -2.99 -15.12
C LEU A 115 0.36 -3.92 -13.93
N LEU A 116 0.07 -3.47 -12.71
CA LEU A 116 0.18 -4.28 -11.50
C LEU A 116 -0.78 -5.48 -11.54
N GLU A 117 -2.05 -5.26 -11.91
CA GLU A 117 -3.06 -6.33 -12.04
C GLU A 117 -2.65 -7.37 -13.08
N HIS A 118 -2.10 -6.92 -14.23
CA HIS A 118 -1.59 -7.81 -15.27
C HIS A 118 -0.50 -8.75 -14.75
N HIS A 119 0.51 -8.21 -14.06
CA HIS A 119 1.60 -9.01 -13.52
C HIS A 119 1.14 -9.95 -12.39
N LEU A 120 0.23 -9.49 -11.53
CA LEU A 120 -0.36 -10.33 -10.48
C LEU A 120 -1.13 -11.52 -11.08
N ALA A 121 -1.93 -11.27 -12.12
CA ALA A 121 -2.65 -12.32 -12.83
C ALA A 121 -1.70 -13.32 -13.51
N ALA A 122 -0.64 -12.82 -14.17
CA ALA A 122 0.38 -13.67 -14.82
C ALA A 122 1.11 -14.58 -13.83
N LEU A 123 1.25 -14.16 -12.58
CA LEU A 123 1.87 -14.94 -11.49
C LEU A 123 0.86 -15.78 -10.69
N GLY A 124 -0.41 -15.81 -11.09
CA GLY A 124 -1.46 -16.59 -10.43
C GLY A 124 -1.87 -16.07 -9.05
N VAL A 125 -1.67 -14.79 -8.76
CA VAL A 125 -2.12 -14.17 -7.51
C VAL A 125 -3.64 -14.02 -7.54
N GLU A 126 -4.31 -14.49 -6.50
CA GLU A 126 -5.75 -14.37 -6.34
C GLU A 126 -6.12 -13.00 -5.76
N LEU A 127 -6.92 -12.21 -6.47
CA LEU A 127 -7.49 -10.96 -5.97
C LEU A 127 -8.95 -11.19 -5.57
N ARG A 128 -9.25 -11.00 -4.28
CA ARG A 128 -10.62 -11.09 -3.74
C ARG A 128 -11.05 -9.71 -3.23
N THR A 129 -12.02 -9.14 -3.87
CA THR A 129 -12.61 -7.83 -3.53
C THR A 129 -13.91 -7.98 -2.76
N GLY A 130 -14.43 -6.89 -2.18
CA GLY A 130 -15.64 -6.94 -1.33
C GLY A 130 -15.44 -7.70 -0.02
N CYS A 131 -14.18 -7.90 0.42
CA CYS A 131 -13.82 -8.69 1.60
C CYS A 131 -13.48 -7.80 2.78
N THR A 132 -14.39 -7.59 3.71
CA THR A 132 -14.16 -6.79 4.92
C THR A 132 -13.60 -7.65 6.04
N VAL A 133 -12.33 -7.46 6.38
CA VAL A 133 -11.68 -8.17 7.49
C VAL A 133 -12.32 -7.77 8.81
N ARG A 134 -12.67 -8.76 9.63
CA ARG A 134 -13.30 -8.59 10.94
C ARG A 134 -12.37 -8.94 12.09
N SER A 135 -11.64 -10.04 11.95
CA SER A 135 -10.62 -10.42 12.93
C SER A 135 -9.46 -11.14 12.28
N LEU A 136 -8.31 -11.02 12.89
CA LEU A 136 -7.09 -11.74 12.56
C LEU A 136 -6.48 -12.18 13.89
N SER A 137 -6.19 -13.46 14.02
CA SER A 137 -5.58 -14.02 15.22
C SER A 137 -4.42 -14.94 14.86
N GLN A 138 -3.38 -14.90 15.67
CA GLN A 138 -2.29 -15.85 15.54
C GLN A 138 -2.69 -17.18 16.18
N SER A 139 -2.46 -18.26 15.47
CA SER A 139 -2.72 -19.63 15.91
C SER A 139 -1.48 -20.51 15.73
N ARG A 140 -1.53 -21.77 16.20
CA ARG A 140 -0.41 -22.68 16.04
C ARG A 140 -0.01 -22.84 14.57
N GLY A 141 1.16 -22.30 14.20
CA GLY A 141 1.75 -22.42 12.86
C GLY A 141 1.09 -21.56 11.79
N GLY A 142 0.47 -20.41 12.15
CA GLY A 142 -0.08 -19.50 11.17
C GLY A 142 -1.07 -18.50 11.74
N TYR A 143 -1.98 -18.05 10.89
CA TYR A 143 -2.97 -17.02 11.19
C TYR A 143 -4.36 -17.48 10.74
N ASP A 144 -5.36 -17.23 11.58
CA ASP A 144 -6.77 -17.43 11.27
C ASP A 144 -7.43 -16.07 11.04
N LEU A 145 -7.99 -15.88 9.86
CA LEU A 145 -8.66 -14.67 9.41
C LEU A 145 -10.16 -14.90 9.29
N GLN A 146 -10.96 -13.96 9.79
CA GLN A 146 -12.39 -13.88 9.53
C GLN A 146 -12.70 -12.60 8.77
N PHE A 147 -13.52 -12.71 7.75
CA PHE A 147 -13.94 -11.57 6.93
C PHE A 147 -15.39 -11.76 6.46
N GLU A 148 -15.99 -10.68 6.03
CA GLU A 148 -17.36 -10.66 5.49
C GLU A 148 -17.32 -10.28 4.01
N THR A 149 -18.17 -10.94 3.24
CA THR A 149 -18.48 -10.66 1.84
C THR A 149 -20.00 -10.44 1.70
N GLU A 150 -20.48 -10.11 0.51
CA GLU A 150 -21.92 -10.06 0.23
C GLU A 150 -22.61 -11.41 0.46
N ALA A 151 -21.89 -12.53 0.29
CA ALA A 151 -22.42 -13.88 0.53
C ALA A 151 -22.46 -14.26 2.03
N GLY A 152 -21.86 -13.46 2.91
CA GLY A 152 -21.83 -13.70 4.35
C GLY A 152 -20.42 -13.78 4.94
N ARG A 153 -20.30 -14.44 6.09
CA ARG A 153 -19.03 -14.62 6.81
C ARG A 153 -18.23 -15.78 6.26
N GLU A 154 -16.95 -15.52 6.03
CA GLU A 154 -15.97 -16.49 5.59
C GLU A 154 -14.75 -16.48 6.51
N SER A 155 -13.99 -17.58 6.47
CA SER A 155 -12.70 -17.70 7.16
C SER A 155 -11.63 -18.25 6.23
N LEU A 156 -10.40 -17.80 6.44
CA LEU A 156 -9.21 -18.32 5.77
C LEU A 156 -8.10 -18.55 6.79
N ARG A 157 -7.29 -19.57 6.54
CA ARG A 157 -6.05 -19.81 7.25
C ARG A 157 -4.86 -19.50 6.34
N ALA A 158 -3.83 -18.88 6.92
CA ALA A 158 -2.60 -18.55 6.22
C ALA A 158 -1.38 -18.86 7.07
N ASP A 159 -0.25 -19.16 6.41
CA ASP A 159 1.05 -19.33 7.06
C ASP A 159 1.70 -17.98 7.37
N ALA A 160 1.43 -16.97 6.55
CA ALA A 160 1.90 -15.59 6.73
C ALA A 160 0.84 -14.57 6.31
N VAL A 161 0.90 -13.40 6.93
CA VAL A 161 0.00 -12.27 6.62
C VAL A 161 0.82 -10.99 6.43
N ILE A 162 0.55 -10.28 5.35
CA ILE A 162 1.08 -8.95 5.08
C ILE A 162 -0.06 -7.95 5.26
N CYS A 163 0.06 -7.08 6.27
CA CYS A 163 -0.93 -6.03 6.52
C CYS A 163 -0.60 -4.78 5.70
N ALA A 164 -1.39 -4.51 4.68
CA ALA A 164 -1.26 -3.37 3.78
C ALA A 164 -2.56 -2.55 3.65
N MET A 165 -3.36 -2.54 4.73
CA MET A 165 -4.72 -1.98 4.76
C MET A 165 -4.75 -0.45 4.84
N GLY A 166 -3.58 0.20 4.80
CA GLY A 166 -3.45 1.64 4.96
C GLY A 166 -3.65 2.12 6.40
N GLY A 167 -3.56 3.41 6.59
CA GLY A 167 -3.79 4.07 7.87
C GLY A 167 -5.20 4.67 7.95
N GLU A 168 -5.36 5.75 8.72
CA GLU A 168 -6.65 6.44 8.91
C GLU A 168 -6.89 7.58 7.91
N ALA A 169 -5.83 8.02 7.21
CA ALA A 169 -5.93 9.08 6.22
C ALA A 169 -6.72 8.65 4.98
N GLY A 170 -7.73 9.44 4.61
CA GLY A 170 -8.56 9.21 3.42
C GLY A 170 -9.56 8.06 3.58
N PRO A 171 -10.46 8.11 4.59
CA PRO A 171 -11.45 7.07 4.85
C PRO A 171 -12.40 6.82 3.67
N GLN A 172 -12.60 7.81 2.80
CA GLN A 172 -13.37 7.68 1.55
C GLN A 172 -12.78 6.64 0.58
N PHE A 173 -11.51 6.27 0.75
CA PHE A 173 -10.85 5.20 -0.02
C PHE A 173 -10.97 3.82 0.63
N GLY A 174 -11.72 3.70 1.73
CA GLY A 174 -11.97 2.44 2.42
C GLY A 174 -10.92 2.08 3.49
N THR A 175 -10.13 3.04 3.96
CA THR A 175 -9.19 2.85 5.08
C THR A 175 -9.85 3.23 6.41
N ASP A 176 -9.62 2.46 7.47
CA ASP A 176 -10.23 2.66 8.79
C ASP A 176 -9.24 2.43 9.96
N GLY A 177 -7.95 2.34 9.66
CA GLY A 177 -6.92 2.08 10.67
C GLY A 177 -6.91 0.66 11.25
N PHE A 178 -7.64 -0.30 10.67
CA PHE A 178 -7.67 -1.69 11.16
C PHE A 178 -6.26 -2.28 11.28
N GLY A 179 -5.42 -2.14 10.24
CA GLY A 179 -4.06 -2.68 10.24
C GLY A 179 -3.20 -2.11 11.36
N THR A 180 -3.38 -0.83 11.68
CA THR A 180 -2.68 -0.14 12.76
C THR A 180 -3.11 -0.67 14.12
N ARG A 181 -4.43 -0.83 14.34
CA ARG A 181 -4.98 -1.43 15.57
C ARG A 181 -4.55 -2.88 15.74
N PHE A 182 -4.50 -3.64 14.64
CA PHE A 182 -4.02 -5.02 14.67
C PHE A 182 -2.54 -5.10 15.04
N ALA A 183 -1.68 -4.24 14.49
CA ALA A 183 -0.27 -4.16 14.86
C ALA A 183 -0.08 -3.87 16.35
N ALA A 184 -0.93 -3.02 16.95
CA ALA A 184 -0.92 -2.76 18.38
C ALA A 184 -1.32 -4.01 19.20
N GLN A 185 -2.31 -4.78 18.75
CA GLN A 185 -2.69 -6.05 19.38
C GLN A 185 -1.55 -7.10 19.32
N CYS A 186 -0.71 -7.04 18.29
CA CYS A 186 0.49 -7.88 18.18
C CYS A 186 1.70 -7.35 18.96
N GLY A 187 1.53 -6.36 19.85
CA GLY A 187 2.58 -5.81 20.70
C GLY A 187 3.33 -4.61 20.08
N GLY A 188 2.90 -4.12 18.91
CA GLY A 188 3.42 -2.89 18.33
C GLY A 188 3.05 -1.66 19.16
N ARG A 189 3.97 -0.70 19.29
CA ARG A 189 3.67 0.60 19.91
C ARG A 189 3.19 1.59 18.85
N MET A 190 2.05 2.21 19.14
CA MET A 190 1.47 3.24 18.29
C MET A 190 2.05 4.61 18.64
N ALA A 191 2.53 5.34 17.65
CA ALA A 191 2.76 6.77 17.78
C ALA A 191 1.44 7.53 17.56
N PRO A 192 1.25 8.69 18.21
CA PRO A 192 0.11 9.55 17.92
C PRO A 192 0.05 9.91 16.43
N LEU A 193 -1.15 9.84 15.85
CA LEU A 193 -1.38 10.22 14.47
C LEU A 193 -1.88 11.67 14.42
N TYR A 194 -1.26 12.46 13.57
CA TYR A 194 -1.64 13.87 13.35
C TYR A 194 -1.95 14.08 11.86
N PRO A 195 -3.03 14.80 11.53
CA PRO A 195 -3.33 15.15 10.14
C PRO A 195 -2.28 16.12 9.58
N CYS A 196 -1.47 15.66 8.63
CA CYS A 196 -0.39 16.48 8.06
C CYS A 196 -0.91 17.66 7.22
N LEU A 197 -2.03 17.47 6.49
CA LEU A 197 -2.55 18.47 5.55
C LEU A 197 -3.41 19.57 6.18
N LEU A 198 -3.90 19.41 7.41
CA LEU A 198 -4.62 20.50 8.11
C LEU A 198 -3.69 21.66 8.48
N TYR A 199 -2.40 21.40 8.67
CA TYR A 199 -1.41 22.44 8.99
C TYR A 199 -1.10 23.36 7.79
N THR A 200 -1.27 22.88 6.56
CA THR A 200 -0.99 23.67 5.35
C THR A 200 -2.20 24.46 4.87
N SER A 201 -3.43 24.05 5.19
CA SER A 201 -4.64 24.82 4.87
C SER A 201 -4.81 26.04 5.77
N ASP A 202 -4.56 25.89 7.08
CA ASP A 202 -4.64 27.02 8.03
C ASP A 202 -3.58 28.09 7.75
N ALA A 203 -2.37 27.67 7.34
CA ALA A 203 -1.31 28.62 6.97
C ALA A 203 -1.58 29.36 5.64
N ALA A 204 -2.41 28.80 4.76
CA ALA A 204 -2.81 29.47 3.52
C ALA A 204 -3.96 30.47 3.72
N ASP A 205 -4.85 30.21 4.68
CA ASP A 205 -5.97 31.11 5.00
C ASP A 205 -5.54 32.31 5.85
N GLU A 206 -4.52 32.19 6.67
CA GLU A 206 -3.97 33.32 7.46
C GLU A 206 -3.18 34.33 6.61
N GLY A 207 -2.81 34.00 5.38
CA GLY A 207 -2.07 34.87 4.45
C GLY A 207 -2.94 35.78 3.56
N LEU A 208 -4.26 35.71 3.66
CA LEU A 208 -5.21 36.49 2.83
C LEU A 208 -5.99 37.54 3.64
N GLY A 209 -5.47 37.94 4.79
CA GLY A 209 -6.01 39.05 5.59
C GLY A 209 -5.40 40.41 5.26
#